data_c0900e5f0f8be8b81faa313f3a7b798e
#
_entry.id   c0900e5f0f8be8b81faa313f3a7b798e
#
_cell.length_a   1.000
_cell.length_b   1.000
_cell.length_c   1.000
_cell.angle_alpha   90.00
_cell.angle_beta   90.00
_cell.angle_gamma   90.00
#
_symmetry.space_group_name_H-M   'P 1'
#
loop_
_entity.id
_entity.type
_entity.pdbx_description
1 polymer ?
#
loop_
_entity_poly.entity_id
_entity_poly.type
_entity_poly.pdbx_seq_one_letter_code
_entity_poly.pdbx_strand_id
1 'polypeptide(L)'
;MINTNFQYLSKGDGQPIIILHGLMGGLSNFNDVFDFFPEIGYRIIAPELPVYSSSIIDTNLKHFSKYVYSFIKHLRLKNVILLGNSMGGHVGLIFAKLYPELVKGLVLTGSSGLYENSMGDSYPKREDYNFIKTKTENVFYSPKIATKELIDEVYETVNN
;
A
#
# COMPACT_ATOMS: atom_id res chain seq x y z
N MET A 1 -20.62 -2.69 8.83
CA MET A 1 -20.82 -1.57 7.85
C MET A 1 -19.46 -0.99 7.57
N ILE A 2 -19.04 -0.91 6.30
CA ILE A 2 -17.77 -0.27 5.94
C ILE A 2 -17.95 1.23 6.17
N ASN A 3 -17.03 1.83 6.91
CA ASN A 3 -17.02 3.27 7.16
C ASN A 3 -16.96 4.00 5.81
N THR A 4 -17.88 4.90 5.54
CA THR A 4 -17.99 5.62 4.27
C THR A 4 -17.19 6.93 4.25
N ASN A 5 -16.47 7.24 5.31
CA ASN A 5 -15.60 8.41 5.39
C ASN A 5 -14.18 8.02 4.96
N PHE A 6 -13.95 8.03 3.65
CA PHE A 6 -12.65 7.70 3.08
C PHE A 6 -11.70 8.91 3.16
N GLN A 7 -10.55 8.70 3.79
CA GLN A 7 -9.43 9.63 3.72
C GLN A 7 -8.58 9.28 2.49
N TYR A 8 -8.28 10.25 1.65
CA TYR A 8 -7.46 10.03 0.46
C TYR A 8 -6.86 11.32 -0.08
N LEU A 9 -5.74 11.20 -0.78
CA LEU A 9 -5.18 12.27 -1.60
C LEU A 9 -5.58 12.06 -3.06
N SER A 10 -5.80 13.16 -3.80
CA SER A 10 -6.05 13.07 -5.25
C SER A 10 -5.44 14.28 -5.96
N LYS A 11 -4.78 14.04 -7.11
CA LYS A 11 -4.19 15.06 -7.96
C LYS A 11 -4.33 14.68 -9.43
N GLY A 12 -4.60 15.66 -10.29
CA GLY A 12 -4.78 15.49 -11.73
C GLY A 12 -6.17 15.03 -12.15
N ASP A 13 -6.37 14.96 -13.45
CA ASP A 13 -7.58 14.54 -14.12
C ASP A 13 -7.22 13.50 -15.20
N GLY A 14 -8.16 12.63 -15.55
CA GLY A 14 -7.97 11.64 -16.60
C GLY A 14 -8.01 10.20 -16.12
N GLN A 15 -7.18 9.31 -16.69
CA GLN A 15 -7.18 7.88 -16.37
C GLN A 15 -6.80 7.67 -14.89
N PRO A 16 -7.69 7.07 -14.06
CA PRO A 16 -7.40 6.91 -12.64
C PRO A 16 -6.33 5.85 -12.37
N ILE A 17 -5.34 6.22 -11.57
CA ILE A 17 -4.37 5.33 -10.93
C ILE A 17 -4.66 5.35 -9.42
N ILE A 18 -5.00 4.20 -8.86
CA ILE A 18 -5.22 4.03 -7.43
C ILE A 18 -3.94 3.50 -6.81
N ILE A 19 -3.34 4.27 -5.90
CA ILE A 19 -2.17 3.86 -5.14
C ILE A 19 -2.61 3.07 -3.90
N LEU A 20 -2.05 1.88 -3.73
CA LEU A 20 -2.24 1.03 -2.57
C LEU A 20 -0.90 0.92 -1.85
N HIS A 21 -0.79 1.59 -0.71
CA HIS A 21 0.45 1.66 0.08
C HIS A 21 0.75 0.37 0.84
N GLY A 22 1.99 0.19 1.26
CA GLY A 22 2.43 -0.90 2.11
C GLY A 22 2.07 -0.70 3.60
N LEU A 23 2.43 -1.69 4.41
CA LEU A 23 2.13 -1.69 5.85
C LEU A 23 2.82 -0.53 6.60
N MET A 24 4.07 -0.24 6.25
CA MET A 24 4.90 0.78 6.91
C MET A 24 5.21 1.97 5.99
N GLY A 25 4.60 2.04 4.81
CA GLY A 25 4.86 3.08 3.85
C GLY A 25 3.83 4.20 3.94
N GLY A 26 4.26 5.41 4.28
CA GLY A 26 3.45 6.62 4.13
C GLY A 26 3.19 6.95 2.66
N LEU A 27 2.22 7.83 2.40
CA LEU A 27 1.93 8.32 1.05
C LEU A 27 3.08 9.16 0.49
N SER A 28 4.00 9.65 1.33
CA SER A 28 5.21 10.38 0.94
C SER A 28 6.14 9.60 -0.02
N ASN A 29 6.14 8.28 0.05
CA ASN A 29 6.91 7.43 -0.86
C ASN A 29 6.43 7.53 -2.32
N PHE A 30 5.29 8.16 -2.56
CA PHE A 30 4.69 8.32 -3.89
C PHE A 30 4.67 9.76 -4.37
N ASN A 31 5.40 10.67 -3.73
CA ASN A 31 5.43 12.09 -4.11
C ASN A 31 5.75 12.27 -5.59
N ASP A 32 6.78 11.60 -6.11
CA ASP A 32 7.16 11.66 -7.53
C ASP A 32 6.04 11.16 -8.45
N VAL A 33 5.26 10.18 -8.01
CA VAL A 33 4.08 9.68 -8.76
C VAL A 33 2.99 10.76 -8.81
N PHE A 34 2.75 11.46 -7.69
CA PHE A 34 1.81 12.57 -7.63
C PHE A 34 2.27 13.80 -8.43
N ASP A 35 3.56 13.96 -8.63
CA ASP A 35 4.08 15.09 -9.40
C ASP A 35 4.14 14.80 -10.89
N PHE A 36 4.60 13.64 -11.29
CA PHE A 36 4.84 13.31 -12.69
C PHE A 36 3.57 12.91 -13.47
N PHE A 37 2.78 11.97 -12.95
CA PHE A 37 1.72 11.36 -13.74
C PHE A 37 0.53 12.28 -14.06
N PRO A 38 0.16 13.26 -13.23
CA PRO A 38 -0.86 14.24 -13.59
C PRO A 38 -0.52 15.06 -14.83
N GLU A 39 0.77 15.39 -15.02
CA GLU A 39 1.24 16.18 -16.18
C GLU A 39 1.08 15.42 -17.53
N ILE A 40 0.94 14.11 -17.48
CA ILE A 40 0.76 13.26 -18.67
C ILE A 40 -0.65 12.64 -18.76
N GLY A 41 -1.64 13.25 -18.09
CA GLY A 41 -3.05 12.92 -18.27
C GLY A 41 -3.56 11.78 -17.42
N TYR A 42 -2.96 11.54 -16.23
CA TYR A 42 -3.49 10.61 -15.23
C TYR A 42 -4.06 11.34 -14.03
N ARG A 43 -5.02 10.71 -13.38
CA ARG A 43 -5.51 11.11 -12.08
C ARG A 43 -4.97 10.14 -11.03
N ILE A 44 -4.11 10.64 -10.15
CA ILE A 44 -3.55 9.86 -9.04
C ILE A 44 -4.48 9.97 -7.85
N ILE A 45 -4.81 8.84 -7.25
CA ILE A 45 -5.71 8.76 -6.09
C ILE A 45 -5.09 7.75 -5.11
N ALA A 46 -4.83 8.18 -3.89
CA ALA A 46 -4.23 7.35 -2.86
C ALA A 46 -5.15 7.31 -1.63
N PRO A 47 -5.99 6.28 -1.49
CA PRO A 47 -6.74 6.07 -0.27
C PRO A 47 -5.82 5.67 0.88
N GLU A 48 -6.12 6.15 2.07
CA GLU A 48 -5.53 5.65 3.29
C GLU A 48 -6.17 4.30 3.64
N LEU A 49 -5.39 3.22 3.52
CA LEU A 49 -5.88 1.89 3.86
C LEU A 49 -6.05 1.77 5.37
N PRO A 50 -7.14 1.18 5.88
CA PRO A 50 -7.45 1.14 7.31
C PRO A 50 -6.61 0.09 8.06
N VAL A 51 -5.28 0.14 7.89
CA VAL A 51 -4.34 -0.83 8.45
C VAL A 51 -4.31 -0.79 9.97
N TYR A 52 -4.32 0.41 10.54
CA TYR A 52 -4.20 0.64 11.98
C TYR A 52 -5.52 0.97 12.67
N SER A 53 -6.55 1.32 11.90
CA SER A 53 -7.87 1.69 12.43
C SER A 53 -8.88 0.54 12.48
N SER A 54 -8.53 -0.61 11.92
CA SER A 54 -9.37 -1.80 11.89
C SER A 54 -9.17 -2.67 13.14
N SER A 55 -10.24 -3.36 13.56
CA SER A 55 -10.08 -4.41 14.57
C SER A 55 -9.15 -5.51 14.06
N ILE A 56 -8.51 -6.24 14.97
CA ILE A 56 -7.62 -7.37 14.61
C ILE A 56 -8.34 -8.38 13.69
N ILE A 57 -9.64 -8.57 13.84
CA ILE A 57 -10.46 -9.48 13.03
C ILE A 57 -10.60 -8.97 11.60
N ASP A 58 -10.64 -7.66 11.41
CA ASP A 58 -10.82 -7.01 10.10
C ASP A 58 -9.49 -6.69 9.41
N THR A 59 -8.36 -6.85 10.09
CA THR A 59 -7.02 -6.61 9.54
C THR A 59 -6.58 -7.79 8.69
N ASN A 60 -7.18 -7.91 7.50
CA ASN A 60 -6.79 -8.93 6.52
C ASN A 60 -6.92 -8.39 5.08
N LEU A 61 -6.17 -9.00 4.18
CA LEU A 61 -6.07 -8.55 2.78
C LEU A 61 -7.40 -8.58 2.02
N LYS A 62 -8.30 -9.51 2.35
CA LYS A 62 -9.65 -9.57 1.74
C LYS A 62 -10.50 -8.38 2.22
N HIS A 63 -10.36 -7.99 3.48
CA HIS A 63 -11.05 -6.82 4.02
C HIS A 63 -10.55 -5.54 3.32
N PHE A 64 -9.23 -5.38 3.17
CA PHE A 64 -8.66 -4.25 2.45
C PHE A 64 -9.10 -4.21 0.99
N SER A 65 -9.17 -5.36 0.32
CA SER A 65 -9.71 -5.45 -1.04
C SER A 65 -11.17 -4.99 -1.13
N LYS A 66 -12.03 -5.36 -0.17
CA LYS A 66 -13.41 -4.88 -0.07
C LYS A 66 -13.49 -3.38 0.23
N TYR A 67 -12.59 -2.87 1.06
CA TYR A 67 -12.48 -1.43 1.32
C TYR A 67 -12.17 -0.67 0.03
N VAL A 68 -11.17 -1.13 -0.74
CA VAL A 68 -10.81 -0.55 -2.05
C VAL A 68 -11.99 -0.62 -3.03
N TYR A 69 -12.74 -1.71 -3.03
CA TYR A 69 -13.96 -1.82 -3.85
C TYR A 69 -14.99 -0.74 -3.47
N SER A 70 -15.29 -0.60 -2.19
CA SER A 70 -16.23 0.40 -1.69
C SER A 70 -15.76 1.83 -2.01
N PHE A 71 -14.46 2.09 -1.91
CA PHE A 71 -13.83 3.35 -2.26
C PHE A 71 -13.98 3.69 -3.75
N ILE A 72 -13.67 2.74 -4.64
CA ILE A 72 -13.80 2.89 -6.09
C ILE A 72 -15.27 3.16 -6.47
N LYS A 73 -16.20 2.44 -5.83
CA LYS A 73 -17.65 2.65 -6.03
C LYS A 73 -18.11 4.02 -5.51
N HIS A 74 -17.59 4.47 -4.36
CA HIS A 74 -17.88 5.79 -3.79
C HIS A 74 -17.49 6.91 -4.76
N LEU A 75 -16.30 6.83 -5.36
CA LEU A 75 -15.82 7.79 -6.35
C LEU A 75 -16.38 7.54 -7.76
N ARG A 76 -17.25 6.53 -7.96
CA ARG A 76 -17.84 6.13 -9.24
C ARG A 76 -16.80 5.88 -10.34
N LEU A 77 -15.61 5.38 -9.96
CA LEU A 77 -14.54 5.10 -10.90
C LEU A 77 -14.79 3.80 -11.66
N LYS A 78 -14.23 3.74 -12.86
CA LYS A 78 -14.23 2.57 -13.75
C LYS A 78 -12.86 2.45 -14.41
N ASN A 79 -12.50 1.24 -14.83
CA ASN A 79 -11.27 1.00 -15.57
C ASN A 79 -10.03 1.59 -14.87
N VAL A 80 -9.86 1.31 -13.57
CA VAL A 80 -8.76 1.86 -12.78
C VAL A 80 -7.46 1.10 -13.05
N ILE A 81 -6.34 1.80 -12.99
CA ILE A 81 -5.03 1.18 -12.85
C ILE A 81 -4.74 1.11 -11.36
N LEU A 82 -4.36 -0.07 -10.86
CA LEU A 82 -3.90 -0.23 -9.48
C LEU A 82 -2.37 -0.20 -9.46
N LEU A 83 -1.79 0.65 -8.62
CA LEU A 83 -0.37 0.69 -8.33
C LEU A 83 -0.20 0.29 -6.87
N GLY A 84 0.29 -0.92 -6.65
CA GLY A 84 0.41 -1.48 -5.31
C GLY A 84 1.86 -1.75 -4.92
N ASN A 85 2.24 -1.26 -3.74
CA ASN A 85 3.55 -1.52 -3.13
C ASN A 85 3.41 -2.48 -1.95
N SER A 86 4.31 -3.48 -1.89
CA SER A 86 4.38 -4.42 -0.77
C SER A 86 3.01 -5.06 -0.46
N MET A 87 2.47 -4.91 0.75
CA MET A 87 1.12 -5.33 1.12
C MET A 87 0.04 -4.75 0.18
N GLY A 88 0.17 -3.49 -0.24
CA GLY A 88 -0.76 -2.87 -1.18
C GLY A 88 -0.78 -3.57 -2.54
N GLY A 89 0.37 -4.11 -2.98
CA GLY A 89 0.43 -4.96 -4.17
C GLY A 89 -0.35 -6.26 -4.00
N HIS A 90 -0.26 -6.90 -2.84
CA HIS A 90 -1.05 -8.10 -2.52
C HIS A 90 -2.56 -7.81 -2.49
N VAL A 91 -2.96 -6.67 -1.90
CA VAL A 91 -4.35 -6.19 -1.96
C VAL A 91 -4.79 -6.01 -3.42
N GLY A 92 -3.94 -5.41 -4.26
CA GLY A 92 -4.18 -5.22 -5.68
C GLY A 92 -4.37 -6.54 -6.44
N LEU A 93 -3.55 -7.56 -6.16
CA LEU A 93 -3.69 -8.91 -6.73
C LEU A 93 -5.04 -9.54 -6.36
N ILE A 94 -5.42 -9.49 -5.08
CA ILE A 94 -6.71 -10.01 -4.62
C ILE A 94 -7.85 -9.22 -5.26
N PHE A 95 -7.73 -7.90 -5.33
CA PHE A 95 -8.72 -7.03 -5.95
C PHE A 95 -8.92 -7.37 -7.43
N ALA A 96 -7.83 -7.46 -8.20
CA ALA A 96 -7.90 -7.79 -9.63
C ALA A 96 -8.51 -9.18 -9.89
N LYS A 97 -8.29 -10.13 -8.97
CA LYS A 97 -8.94 -11.46 -9.03
C LYS A 97 -10.44 -11.40 -8.76
N LEU A 98 -10.87 -10.56 -7.80
CA LEU A 98 -12.27 -10.50 -7.35
C LEU A 98 -13.13 -9.56 -8.22
N TYR A 99 -12.54 -8.51 -8.80
CA TYR A 99 -13.24 -7.44 -9.52
C TYR A 99 -12.50 -7.10 -10.83
N PRO A 100 -12.23 -8.08 -11.71
CA PRO A 100 -11.43 -7.87 -12.93
C PRO A 100 -12.06 -6.83 -13.86
N GLU A 101 -13.39 -6.67 -13.84
CA GLU A 101 -14.12 -5.71 -14.68
C GLU A 101 -13.85 -4.25 -14.31
N LEU A 102 -13.31 -3.98 -13.13
CA LEU A 102 -12.95 -2.63 -12.68
C LEU A 102 -11.48 -2.30 -13.00
N VAL A 103 -10.65 -3.30 -13.28
CA VAL A 103 -9.19 -3.15 -13.39
C VAL A 103 -8.77 -3.06 -14.86
N LYS A 104 -8.18 -1.92 -15.24
CA LYS A 104 -7.55 -1.72 -16.53
C LYS A 104 -6.11 -2.24 -16.56
N GLY A 105 -5.41 -2.16 -15.43
CA GLY A 105 -4.03 -2.59 -15.29
C GLY A 105 -3.62 -2.70 -13.83
N LEU A 106 -2.55 -3.47 -13.59
CA LEU A 106 -1.98 -3.69 -12.27
C LEU A 106 -0.47 -3.50 -12.35
N VAL A 107 0.05 -2.56 -11.56
CA VAL A 107 1.48 -2.29 -11.39
C VAL A 107 1.87 -2.71 -9.98
N LEU A 108 2.88 -3.56 -9.88
CA LEU A 108 3.35 -4.12 -8.61
C LEU A 108 4.80 -3.70 -8.36
N THR A 109 5.04 -3.09 -7.20
CA THR A 109 6.37 -2.67 -6.76
C THR A 109 6.70 -3.37 -5.44
N GLY A 110 7.67 -4.29 -5.47
CA GLY A 110 8.04 -5.08 -4.29
C GLY A 110 6.86 -5.78 -3.60
N SER A 111 5.91 -6.30 -4.41
CA SER A 111 4.66 -6.86 -3.92
C SER A 111 4.87 -8.15 -3.14
N SER A 112 4.23 -8.29 -1.97
CA SER A 112 3.96 -9.60 -1.38
C SER A 112 2.87 -10.35 -2.17
N GLY A 113 2.73 -11.65 -1.92
CA GLY A 113 1.70 -12.49 -2.52
C GLY A 113 2.01 -13.05 -3.92
N LEU A 114 3.20 -12.80 -4.48
CA LEU A 114 3.68 -13.42 -5.72
C LEU A 114 4.61 -14.59 -5.44
N TYR A 115 5.60 -14.36 -4.63
CA TYR A 115 6.55 -15.36 -4.16
C TYR A 115 6.96 -15.01 -2.74
N GLU A 116 6.63 -15.91 -1.82
CA GLU A 116 7.05 -15.79 -0.42
C GLU A 116 7.78 -17.07 -0.05
N ASN A 117 9.05 -16.93 0.34
CA ASN A 117 9.73 -18.00 1.05
C ASN A 117 8.99 -18.16 2.38
N SER A 118 8.14 -19.16 2.40
CA SER A 118 7.29 -19.66 3.46
C SER A 118 7.49 -19.04 4.85
N MET A 119 6.39 -18.74 5.46
CA MET A 119 6.24 -18.33 6.85
C MET A 119 6.80 -16.94 7.12
N GLY A 120 5.89 -15.98 6.89
CA GLY A 120 6.11 -14.60 7.27
C GLY A 120 6.78 -14.53 8.63
N ASP A 121 7.98 -14.00 8.62
CA ASP A 121 8.61 -13.58 9.85
C ASP A 121 7.67 -12.57 10.51
N SER A 122 6.87 -13.04 11.44
CA SER A 122 6.22 -12.15 12.38
C SER A 122 7.30 -11.23 12.98
N TYR A 123 6.93 -10.01 13.35
CA TYR A 123 7.84 -9.11 14.06
C TYR A 123 7.81 -9.42 15.59
N PRO A 124 8.34 -10.59 16.05
CA PRO A 124 8.25 -10.98 17.45
C PRO A 124 9.13 -10.11 18.35
N LYS A 125 9.99 -9.26 17.74
CA LYS A 125 10.99 -8.43 18.41
C LYS A 125 10.91 -6.97 17.97
N ARG A 126 9.70 -6.40 17.87
CA ARG A 126 9.53 -5.00 17.44
C ARG A 126 10.25 -3.99 18.35
N GLU A 127 10.48 -4.35 19.61
CA GLU A 127 11.20 -3.52 20.59
C GLU A 127 12.74 -3.60 20.43
N ASP A 128 13.24 -4.57 19.65
CA ASP A 128 14.67 -4.73 19.38
C ASP A 128 15.05 -3.90 18.14
N TYR A 129 15.72 -2.77 18.37
CA TYR A 129 16.16 -1.86 17.32
C TYR A 129 17.09 -2.56 16.29
N ASN A 130 17.98 -3.45 16.72
CA ASN A 130 18.88 -4.16 15.80
C ASN A 130 18.13 -5.14 14.91
N PHE A 131 17.09 -5.77 15.44
CA PHE A 131 16.18 -6.62 14.67
C PHE A 131 15.45 -5.79 13.60
N ILE A 132 14.86 -4.65 13.97
CA ILE A 132 14.19 -3.74 13.05
C ILE A 132 15.16 -3.23 11.98
N LYS A 133 16.37 -2.81 12.39
CA LYS A 133 17.43 -2.38 11.47
C LYS A 133 17.70 -3.46 10.42
N THR A 134 18.02 -4.68 10.85
CA THR A 134 18.33 -5.79 9.94
C THR A 134 17.16 -6.09 8.99
N LYS A 135 15.91 -6.06 9.49
CA LYS A 135 14.71 -6.26 8.67
C LYS A 135 14.54 -5.14 7.64
N THR A 136 14.75 -3.89 8.04
CA THR A 136 14.67 -2.72 7.14
C THR A 136 15.75 -2.78 6.06
N GLU A 137 17.00 -3.09 6.44
CA GLU A 137 18.11 -3.26 5.50
C GLU A 137 17.83 -4.35 4.45
N ASN A 138 17.21 -5.45 4.84
CA ASN A 138 16.91 -6.59 3.97
C ASN A 138 15.77 -6.31 2.96
N VAL A 139 15.01 -5.22 3.11
CA VAL A 139 13.98 -4.82 2.14
C VAL A 139 14.61 -4.26 0.86
N PHE A 140 15.85 -3.72 0.95
CA PHE A 140 16.50 -3.05 -0.16
C PHE A 140 17.53 -3.97 -0.84
N TYR A 141 17.69 -3.80 -2.17
CA TYR A 141 18.77 -4.46 -2.91
C TYR A 141 20.16 -4.10 -2.34
N SER A 142 20.34 -2.86 -1.89
CA SER A 142 21.53 -2.42 -1.18
C SER A 142 21.15 -1.98 0.24
N PRO A 143 21.69 -2.62 1.28
CA PRO A 143 21.42 -2.24 2.68
C PRO A 143 21.77 -0.79 3.02
N LYS A 144 22.67 -0.17 2.24
CA LYS A 144 23.09 1.23 2.42
C LYS A 144 21.95 2.24 2.17
N ILE A 145 20.88 1.83 1.48
CA ILE A 145 19.68 2.66 1.23
C ILE A 145 18.88 2.82 2.51
N ALA A 146 18.94 1.86 3.43
CA ALA A 146 18.32 1.95 4.74
C ALA A 146 19.14 2.91 5.61
N THR A 147 18.88 4.23 5.46
CA THR A 147 19.54 5.24 6.27
C THR A 147 19.13 5.11 7.75
N LYS A 148 19.89 5.74 8.65
CA LYS A 148 19.53 5.74 10.07
C LYS A 148 18.16 6.36 10.30
N GLU A 149 17.86 7.44 9.60
CA GLU A 149 16.58 8.17 9.70
C GLU A 149 15.40 7.26 9.30
N LEU A 150 15.56 6.49 8.22
CA LEU A 150 14.54 5.53 7.79
C LEU A 150 14.35 4.41 8.82
N ILE A 151 15.44 3.89 9.39
CA ILE A 151 15.38 2.83 10.41
C ILE A 151 14.70 3.36 11.66
N ASP A 152 15.01 4.59 12.08
CA ASP A 152 14.38 5.26 13.22
C ASP A 152 12.88 5.45 12.99
N GLU A 153 12.47 5.92 11.80
CA GLU A 153 11.06 6.07 11.40
C GLU A 153 10.31 4.73 11.47
N VAL A 154 10.90 3.66 10.92
CA VAL A 154 10.32 2.31 10.97
C VAL A 154 10.18 1.84 12.42
N TYR A 155 11.22 2.02 13.24
CA TYR A 155 11.21 1.62 14.64
C TYR A 155 10.11 2.34 15.43
N GLU A 156 9.96 3.64 15.24
CA GLU A 156 8.89 4.42 15.85
C GLU A 156 7.50 3.96 15.38
N THR A 157 7.34 3.75 14.08
CA THR A 157 6.06 3.34 13.48
C THR A 157 5.57 1.98 14.01
N VAL A 158 6.47 1.01 14.21
CA VAL A 158 6.07 -0.33 14.71
C VAL A 158 5.87 -0.39 16.21
N ASN A 159 6.30 0.65 16.97
CA ASN A 159 6.22 0.72 18.42
C ASN A 159 5.18 1.74 18.95
N ASN A 160 4.60 2.58 18.09
CA ASN A 160 3.48 3.46 18.41
C ASN A 160 2.16 2.79 17.97
#